data_3242d24586d01af5dd5fa86f74e0acc4
#
_entry.id   3242d24586d01af5dd5fa86f74e0acc4
#
_cell.length_a   1.000
_cell.length_b   1.000
_cell.length_c   1.000
_cell.angle_alpha   90.00
_cell.angle_beta   90.00
_cell.angle_gamma   90.00
#
_symmetry.space_group_name_H-M   'P 1'
#
loop_
_entity.id
_entity.type
_entity.pdbx_description
1 polymer ?
#
loop_
_entity_poly.entity_id
_entity_poly.type
_entity_poly.pdbx_seq_one_letter_code
_entity_poly.pdbx_strand_id
1 'polypeptide(L)'
;MPILRGMLGKVPSRPKGRVRNFIANKEFGTQSDIHENVISPGVIIPWHFHETEEVIVVLEGNGECRTDEGAENYSAGDVIIFPPRVKHSLKNSGDTLIRQICFFPSDPATKVLEGEYPGQTVDVFNASEWAKPIP
;
A
#
# COMPACT_ATOMS: atom_id res chain seq x y z
N MET A 1 21.92 -5.30 -17.43
CA MET A 1 21.16 -5.84 -16.28
C MET A 1 21.50 -5.02 -15.04
N PRO A 2 20.64 -4.09 -14.62
CA PRO A 2 20.90 -3.35 -13.38
C PRO A 2 20.64 -4.21 -12.14
N ILE A 3 21.42 -3.95 -11.11
CA ILE A 3 21.16 -4.47 -9.76
C ILE A 3 20.98 -3.26 -8.85
N LEU A 4 19.77 -3.12 -8.30
CA LEU A 4 19.48 -2.06 -7.32
C LEU A 4 19.80 -2.61 -5.94
N ARG A 5 20.71 -1.93 -5.23
CA ARG A 5 21.24 -2.44 -3.96
C ARG A 5 20.71 -1.66 -2.77
N GLY A 6 20.39 -2.37 -1.69
CA GLY A 6 19.99 -1.77 -0.42
C GLY A 6 18.69 -0.99 -0.50
N MET A 7 17.77 -1.41 -1.35
CA MET A 7 16.52 -0.68 -1.58
C MET A 7 15.47 -0.87 -0.48
N LEU A 8 15.49 -2.00 0.20
CA LEU A 8 14.52 -2.30 1.25
C LEU A 8 14.90 -1.64 2.58
N GLY A 9 13.90 -1.34 3.40
CA GLY A 9 14.10 -0.80 4.75
C GLY A 9 14.44 0.68 4.80
N LYS A 10 14.37 1.41 3.72
CA LYS A 10 14.60 2.87 3.69
C LYS A 10 13.38 3.61 4.21
N VAL A 11 13.08 3.43 5.46
CA VAL A 11 11.95 4.06 6.15
C VAL A 11 12.45 4.71 7.44
N PRO A 12 11.78 5.76 7.94
CA PRO A 12 12.12 6.35 9.23
C PRO A 12 12.06 5.29 10.33
N SER A 13 12.89 5.42 11.37
CA SER A 13 12.90 4.49 12.51
C SER A 13 11.60 4.51 13.31
N ARG A 14 10.86 5.63 13.26
CA ARG A 14 9.55 5.80 13.90
C ARG A 14 8.59 6.41 12.87
N PRO A 15 8.13 5.62 11.89
CA PRO A 15 7.24 6.14 10.86
C PRO A 15 5.90 6.59 11.46
N LYS A 16 5.36 7.66 10.93
CA LYS A 16 4.01 8.12 11.24
C LYS A 16 3.13 7.92 10.02
N GLY A 17 1.90 7.46 10.25
CA GLY A 17 0.97 7.23 9.17
C GLY A 17 1.43 6.08 8.27
N ARG A 18 1.32 6.31 6.98
CA ARG A 18 1.81 5.39 5.97
C ARG A 18 3.04 5.94 5.29
N VAL A 19 4.05 5.11 5.14
CA VAL A 19 5.31 5.45 4.47
C VAL A 19 5.51 4.52 3.29
N ARG A 20 5.76 5.07 2.10
CA ARG A 20 6.07 4.29 0.90
C ARG A 20 7.51 4.49 0.48
N ASN A 21 8.21 3.38 0.29
CA ASN A 21 9.57 3.35 -0.22
C ASN A 21 9.56 2.70 -1.60
N PHE A 22 9.70 3.51 -2.66
CA PHE A 22 9.71 3.00 -4.04
C PHE A 22 11.03 2.28 -4.30
N ILE A 23 10.97 1.02 -4.70
CA ILE A 23 12.14 0.17 -4.89
C ILE A 23 12.40 -0.19 -6.35
N ALA A 24 11.40 -0.15 -7.20
CA ALA A 24 11.56 -0.27 -8.64
C ALA A 24 10.37 0.36 -9.36
N ASN A 25 10.64 1.13 -10.39
CA ASN A 25 9.63 1.72 -11.25
C ASN A 25 10.29 2.19 -12.56
N LYS A 26 9.57 2.98 -13.35
CA LYS A 26 10.06 3.48 -14.63
C LYS A 26 11.38 4.28 -14.52
N GLU A 27 11.62 4.93 -13.41
CA GLU A 27 12.86 5.68 -13.17
C GLU A 27 14.07 4.75 -13.04
N PHE A 28 13.84 3.49 -12.70
CA PHE A 28 14.88 2.46 -12.59
C PHE A 28 14.92 1.53 -13.80
N GLY A 29 14.20 1.87 -14.88
CA GLY A 29 14.25 1.12 -16.14
C GLY A 29 13.34 -0.09 -16.22
N THR A 30 12.31 -0.17 -15.39
CA THR A 30 11.28 -1.22 -15.48
C THR A 30 9.89 -0.59 -15.66
N GLN A 31 9.00 -1.29 -16.36
CA GLN A 31 7.60 -0.87 -16.41
C GLN A 31 6.81 -1.25 -15.16
N SER A 32 7.31 -2.20 -14.38
CA SER A 32 6.69 -2.58 -13.11
C SER A 32 6.85 -1.46 -12.08
N ASP A 33 5.87 -1.33 -11.20
CA ASP A 33 5.92 -0.42 -10.06
C ASP A 33 5.89 -1.25 -8.79
N ILE A 34 6.96 -1.17 -8.00
CA ILE A 34 7.10 -1.95 -6.78
C ILE A 34 7.51 -1.00 -5.66
N HIS A 35 6.79 -1.06 -4.55
CA HIS A 35 7.18 -0.31 -3.37
C HIS A 35 7.00 -1.11 -2.08
N GLU A 36 7.80 -0.76 -1.10
CA GLU A 36 7.64 -1.18 0.28
C GLU A 36 6.69 -0.20 0.95
N ASN A 37 5.69 -0.73 1.63
CA ASN A 37 4.67 0.06 2.31
C ASN A 37 4.73 -0.28 3.80
N VAL A 38 4.89 0.75 4.64
CA VAL A 38 4.94 0.61 6.09
C VAL A 38 3.79 1.41 6.68
N ILE A 39 2.94 0.73 7.46
CA ILE A 39 1.68 1.30 7.93
C ILE A 39 1.68 1.26 9.46
N SER A 40 1.57 2.42 10.09
CA SER A 40 1.49 2.53 11.55
C SER A 40 0.15 2.01 12.08
N PRO A 41 0.09 1.56 13.35
CA PRO A 41 -1.16 1.14 13.97
C PRO A 41 -2.26 2.19 13.84
N GLY A 42 -3.48 1.75 13.54
CA GLY A 42 -4.66 2.59 13.42
C GLY A 42 -4.81 3.32 12.09
N VAL A 43 -3.80 3.28 11.23
CA VAL A 43 -3.85 3.97 9.94
C VAL A 43 -4.75 3.21 8.98
N ILE A 44 -5.59 3.97 8.27
CA ILE A 44 -6.47 3.47 7.22
C ILE A 44 -5.94 3.99 5.88
N ILE A 45 -5.70 3.09 4.95
CA ILE A 45 -5.46 3.43 3.56
C ILE A 45 -6.83 3.62 2.90
N PRO A 46 -7.11 4.81 2.32
CA PRO A 46 -8.43 5.15 1.83
C PRO A 46 -8.98 4.17 0.79
N TRP A 47 -10.28 4.18 0.63
CA TRP A 47 -10.99 3.50 -0.42
C TRP A 47 -10.48 3.96 -1.78
N HIS A 48 -9.97 3.02 -2.59
CA HIS A 48 -9.35 3.34 -3.87
C HIS A 48 -9.34 2.12 -4.79
N PHE A 49 -8.98 2.35 -6.05
CA PHE A 49 -8.71 1.28 -7.00
C PHE A 49 -7.55 1.67 -7.92
N HIS A 50 -7.04 0.67 -8.62
CA HIS A 50 -5.99 0.83 -9.64
C HIS A 50 -6.48 0.29 -10.98
N GLU A 51 -5.96 0.82 -12.08
CA GLU A 51 -6.27 0.31 -13.41
C GLU A 51 -5.59 -1.02 -13.70
N THR A 52 -4.53 -1.36 -12.96
CA THR A 52 -3.84 -2.64 -13.03
C THR A 52 -4.19 -3.52 -11.84
N GLU A 53 -3.85 -4.80 -11.91
CA GLU A 53 -3.84 -5.64 -10.72
C GLU A 53 -2.80 -5.13 -9.71
N GLU A 54 -3.01 -5.46 -8.45
CA GLU A 54 -2.04 -5.26 -7.38
C GLU A 54 -1.82 -6.58 -6.66
N VAL A 55 -0.54 -6.91 -6.40
CA VAL A 55 -0.17 -8.05 -5.57
C VAL A 55 0.58 -7.53 -4.36
N ILE A 56 0.09 -7.85 -3.18
CA ILE A 56 0.70 -7.43 -1.91
C ILE A 56 1.27 -8.67 -1.21
N VAL A 57 2.55 -8.61 -0.88
CA VAL A 57 3.21 -9.63 -0.06
C VAL A 57 3.40 -9.06 1.34
N VAL A 58 2.76 -9.64 2.33
CA VAL A 58 2.79 -9.16 3.72
C VAL A 58 3.99 -9.77 4.43
N LEU A 59 4.92 -8.92 4.88
CA LEU A 59 6.16 -9.35 5.52
C LEU A 59 6.06 -9.32 7.04
N GLU A 60 5.38 -8.34 7.62
CA GLU A 60 5.26 -8.15 9.07
C GLU A 60 3.90 -7.56 9.41
N GLY A 61 3.41 -7.87 10.61
CA GLY A 61 2.20 -7.28 11.16
C GLY A 61 0.92 -7.97 10.71
N ASN A 62 -0.20 -7.36 11.07
CA ASN A 62 -1.52 -7.85 10.72
C ASN A 62 -2.49 -6.68 10.55
N GLY A 63 -3.47 -6.87 9.70
CA GLY A 63 -4.43 -5.82 9.38
C GLY A 63 -5.74 -6.36 8.85
N GLU A 64 -6.56 -5.45 8.38
CA GLU A 64 -7.84 -5.73 7.77
C GLU A 64 -7.83 -5.21 6.33
N CYS A 65 -8.28 -6.06 5.41
CA CYS A 65 -8.51 -5.72 4.02
C CYS A 65 -10.00 -5.67 3.77
N ARG A 66 -10.47 -4.65 3.07
CA ARG A 66 -11.89 -4.46 2.78
C ARG A 66 -12.12 -4.23 1.30
N THR A 67 -13.14 -4.91 0.77
CA THR A 67 -13.65 -4.73 -0.61
C THR A 67 -15.17 -4.60 -0.54
N ASP A 68 -15.85 -4.49 -1.69
CA ASP A 68 -17.31 -4.49 -1.75
C ASP A 68 -17.92 -5.81 -1.22
N GLU A 69 -17.14 -6.89 -1.18
CA GLU A 69 -17.59 -8.19 -0.70
C GLU A 69 -17.49 -8.35 0.83
N GLY A 70 -16.91 -7.38 1.52
CA GLY A 70 -16.74 -7.41 2.97
C GLY A 70 -15.29 -7.21 3.40
N ALA A 71 -15.00 -7.61 4.63
CA ALA A 71 -13.69 -7.43 5.23
C ALA A 71 -13.07 -8.77 5.64
N GLU A 72 -11.76 -8.88 5.45
CA GLU A 72 -10.97 -10.02 5.89
C GLU A 72 -9.72 -9.56 6.62
N ASN A 73 -9.31 -10.32 7.62
CA ASN A 73 -8.04 -10.10 8.29
C ASN A 73 -6.90 -10.73 7.49
N TYR A 74 -5.74 -10.09 7.51
CA TYR A 74 -4.53 -10.63 6.93
C TYR A 74 -3.34 -10.45 7.88
N SER A 75 -2.29 -11.23 7.68
CA SER A 75 -1.10 -11.20 8.53
C SER A 75 0.14 -11.58 7.76
N ALA A 76 1.30 -11.45 8.41
CA ALA A 76 2.60 -11.81 7.84
C ALA A 76 2.57 -13.21 7.21
N GLY A 77 3.10 -13.31 6.00
CA GLY A 77 3.08 -14.54 5.20
C GLY A 77 1.93 -14.62 4.20
N ASP A 78 0.94 -13.75 4.31
CA ASP A 78 -0.18 -13.73 3.39
C ASP A 78 0.17 -12.96 2.11
N VAL A 79 -0.51 -13.32 1.02
CA VAL A 79 -0.47 -12.60 -0.25
C VAL A 79 -1.88 -12.15 -0.58
N ILE A 80 -2.04 -10.85 -0.86
CA ILE A 80 -3.32 -10.27 -1.24
C ILE A 80 -3.27 -9.93 -2.72
N ILE A 81 -4.29 -10.31 -3.46
CA ILE A 81 -4.40 -10.02 -4.90
C ILE A 81 -5.66 -9.23 -5.14
N PHE A 82 -5.51 -8.03 -5.70
CA PHE A 82 -6.61 -7.22 -6.17
C PHE A 82 -6.60 -7.20 -7.70
N PRO A 83 -7.62 -7.76 -8.34
CA PRO A 83 -7.78 -7.60 -9.79
C PRO A 83 -7.91 -6.12 -10.18
N PRO A 84 -7.70 -5.77 -11.47
CA PRO A 84 -7.89 -4.40 -11.92
C PRO A 84 -9.26 -3.86 -11.53
N ARG A 85 -9.29 -2.59 -11.09
CA ARG A 85 -10.49 -1.82 -10.73
C ARG A 85 -11.28 -2.34 -9.53
N VAL A 86 -10.77 -3.31 -8.79
CA VAL A 86 -11.43 -3.74 -7.55
C VAL A 86 -11.15 -2.67 -6.48
N LYS A 87 -12.21 -2.05 -5.99
CA LYS A 87 -12.13 -1.08 -4.91
C LYS A 87 -11.71 -1.77 -3.62
N HIS A 88 -10.78 -1.16 -2.92
CA HIS A 88 -10.30 -1.73 -1.65
C HIS A 88 -9.78 -0.66 -0.70
N SER A 89 -9.69 -1.05 0.54
CA SER A 89 -9.12 -0.27 1.64
C SER A 89 -8.36 -1.22 2.55
N LEU A 90 -7.32 -0.72 3.18
CA LEU A 90 -6.52 -1.47 4.13
C LEU A 90 -6.47 -0.71 5.45
N LYS A 91 -6.47 -1.43 6.56
CA LYS A 91 -6.35 -0.84 7.88
C LYS A 91 -5.36 -1.63 8.71
N ASN A 92 -4.46 -0.93 9.38
CA ASN A 92 -3.67 -1.56 10.42
C ASN A 92 -4.51 -1.65 11.69
N SER A 93 -5.13 -2.80 11.90
CA SER A 93 -5.97 -3.08 13.06
C SER A 93 -5.20 -3.69 14.23
N GLY A 94 -3.90 -3.89 14.05
CA GLY A 94 -3.01 -4.40 15.10
C GLY A 94 -2.36 -3.30 15.92
N ASP A 95 -1.40 -3.68 16.74
CA ASP A 95 -0.64 -2.79 17.62
C ASP A 95 0.83 -2.64 17.21
N THR A 96 1.22 -3.27 16.11
CA THR A 96 2.56 -3.16 15.54
C THR A 96 2.51 -2.64 14.12
N LEU A 97 3.66 -2.26 13.57
CA LEU A 97 3.75 -1.84 12.16
C LEU A 97 3.38 -2.97 11.23
N ILE A 98 2.69 -2.65 10.14
CA ILE A 98 2.60 -3.52 8.98
C ILE A 98 3.71 -3.14 8.02
N ARG A 99 4.40 -4.15 7.49
CA ARG A 99 5.37 -4.00 6.43
C ARG A 99 5.00 -4.94 5.29
N GLN A 100 4.84 -4.38 4.11
CA GLN A 100 4.38 -5.15 2.95
C GLN A 100 5.03 -4.64 1.67
N ILE A 101 5.16 -5.54 0.68
CA ILE A 101 5.62 -5.21 -0.66
C ILE A 101 4.40 -5.16 -1.57
N CYS A 102 4.23 -4.04 -2.27
CA CYS A 102 3.16 -3.83 -3.23
C CYS A 102 3.74 -3.88 -4.64
N PHE A 103 3.21 -4.74 -5.47
CA PHE A 103 3.63 -4.93 -6.85
C PHE A 103 2.50 -4.57 -7.81
N PHE A 104 2.85 -3.78 -8.83
CA PHE A 104 2.00 -3.49 -9.98
C PHE A 104 2.77 -3.83 -11.25
N PRO A 105 2.17 -4.49 -12.26
CA PRO A 105 2.87 -4.85 -13.49
C PRO A 105 3.21 -3.65 -14.38
N SER A 106 2.54 -2.53 -14.15
CA SER A 106 2.78 -1.25 -14.84
C SER A 106 2.31 -0.11 -13.94
N ASP A 107 2.35 1.14 -14.41
CA ASP A 107 1.82 2.28 -13.65
C ASP A 107 0.38 1.96 -13.18
N PRO A 108 0.11 1.98 -11.87
CA PRO A 108 -1.18 1.57 -11.34
C PRO A 108 -2.33 2.54 -11.67
N ALA A 109 -2.06 3.78 -12.03
CA ALA A 109 -3.08 4.80 -12.28
C ALA A 109 -4.14 4.82 -11.16
N THR A 110 -3.68 5.03 -9.92
CA THR A 110 -4.51 4.96 -8.72
C THR A 110 -5.56 6.04 -8.67
N LYS A 111 -6.80 5.66 -8.35
CA LYS A 111 -7.88 6.61 -8.08
C LYS A 111 -8.40 6.44 -6.65
N VAL A 112 -8.30 7.49 -5.86
CA VAL A 112 -8.80 7.52 -4.49
C VAL A 112 -10.25 7.98 -4.48
N LEU A 113 -11.09 7.24 -3.73
CA LEU A 113 -12.52 7.49 -3.58
C LEU A 113 -12.76 8.01 -2.17
N GLU A 114 -12.74 9.33 -2.02
CA GLU A 114 -12.86 9.98 -0.72
C GLU A 114 -14.23 9.73 -0.07
N GLY A 115 -14.23 9.48 1.25
CA GLY A 115 -15.46 9.42 2.05
C GLY A 115 -16.30 8.16 1.89
N GLU A 116 -15.88 7.17 1.11
CA GLU A 116 -16.64 5.95 0.90
C GLU A 116 -16.40 4.87 1.96
N TYR A 117 -15.30 4.94 2.70
CA TYR A 117 -15.00 3.96 3.73
C TYR A 117 -15.68 4.36 5.05
N PRO A 118 -16.55 3.51 5.63
CA PRO A 118 -17.22 3.82 6.89
C PRO A 118 -16.23 4.09 8.01
N GLY A 119 -16.39 5.21 8.71
CA GLY A 119 -15.50 5.63 9.79
C GLY A 119 -14.18 6.21 9.35
N GLN A 120 -13.96 6.36 8.06
CA GLN A 120 -12.77 7.00 7.51
C GLN A 120 -12.86 8.51 7.73
N THR A 121 -11.80 9.09 8.30
CA THR A 121 -11.61 10.53 8.26
C THR A 121 -10.90 10.87 6.96
N VAL A 122 -11.50 11.73 6.17
CA VAL A 122 -11.01 12.14 4.85
C VAL A 122 -9.61 12.74 4.90
N ASP A 123 -9.18 13.16 6.09
CA ASP A 123 -7.92 13.87 6.33
C ASP A 123 -6.70 12.96 6.37
N VAL A 124 -6.88 11.64 6.39
CA VAL A 124 -5.75 10.72 6.60
C VAL A 124 -4.82 10.71 5.38
N PHE A 125 -5.37 10.78 4.17
CA PHE A 125 -4.61 10.90 2.94
C PHE A 125 -5.44 11.61 1.86
N ASN A 126 -4.85 12.59 1.19
CA ASN A 126 -5.39 13.08 -0.08
C ASN A 126 -4.64 12.40 -1.25
N ALA A 127 -5.14 12.56 -2.46
CA ALA A 127 -4.56 11.92 -3.62
C ALA A 127 -3.09 12.32 -3.85
N SER A 128 -2.71 13.54 -3.53
CA SER A 128 -1.34 14.01 -3.69
C SER A 128 -0.40 13.38 -2.66
N GLU A 129 -0.86 13.18 -1.42
CA GLU A 129 -0.09 12.48 -0.40
C GLU A 129 0.03 11.00 -0.71
N TRP A 130 -1.00 10.43 -1.28
CA TRP A 130 -0.97 9.05 -1.75
C TRP A 130 0.17 8.81 -2.75
N ALA A 131 0.39 9.76 -3.65
CA ALA A 131 1.38 9.66 -4.72
C ALA A 131 2.79 10.08 -4.31
N LYS A 132 2.98 10.72 -3.16
CA LYS A 132 4.30 11.20 -2.75
C LYS A 132 5.23 10.04 -2.37
N PRO A 133 6.48 10.06 -2.85
CA PRO A 133 7.50 9.17 -2.31
C PRO A 133 7.80 9.54 -0.86
N ILE A 134 8.41 8.62 -0.15
CA ILE A 134 8.88 8.84 1.23
C ILE A 134 9.97 9.90 1.23
N PRO A 135 9.85 10.91 2.10
CA PRO A 135 10.95 11.87 2.26
C PRO A 135 12.21 11.24 2.82
#